data_855b476c52ecf3b9a5bdd9f8a3885a2e
#
_entry.id   855b476c52ecf3b9a5bdd9f8a3885a2e
#
_cell.length_a   1.000
_cell.length_b   1.000
_cell.length_c   1.000
_cell.angle_alpha   90.00
_cell.angle_beta   90.00
_cell.angle_gamma   90.00
#
_symmetry.space_group_name_H-M   'P 1'
#
loop_
_entity.id
_entity.type
_entity.pdbx_description
1 polymer ?
#
loop_
_entity_poly.entity_id
_entity_poly.type
_entity_poly.pdbx_seq_one_letter_code
_entity_poly.pdbx_strand_id
1 'polypeptide(L)'
;VVSVGTASYYIGTRHNQPKSAALAYFETTTPMGAQTKVVLPDQSVVWVNAGSTLRYGSDFNTNGRSVQLDGEAYFEITRDSLKPFIVKSKRLDIKVLGTSFNVKAYGMDETTDVTLVSGKVNVSLRDEVAHAGDVTLTPNRKLSFNKQTNKVRVSEVDAKDALSWMDGSLKFSEQPFMSIAKDLERKFLSLIHI
;
A
#
# COMPACT_ATOMS: atom_id res chain seq x y z
N VAL A 1 -33.23 19.83 54.75
CA VAL A 1 -33.83 19.32 53.49
C VAL A 1 -33.16 19.97 52.29
N VAL A 2 -31.86 19.71 52.04
CA VAL A 2 -31.10 20.29 50.87
C VAL A 2 -30.21 19.21 50.18
N SER A 3 -30.33 17.94 50.47
CA SER A 3 -29.39 16.92 49.99
C SER A 3 -29.85 16.03 48.81
N VAL A 4 -31.08 16.16 48.29
CA VAL A 4 -31.59 15.30 47.23
C VAL A 4 -31.45 15.89 45.82
N GLY A 5 -31.32 17.24 45.68
CA GLY A 5 -31.20 17.88 44.37
C GLY A 5 -29.86 17.79 43.69
N THR A 6 -28.75 17.69 44.45
CA THR A 6 -27.39 17.70 43.89
C THR A 6 -26.94 16.32 43.36
N ALA A 7 -27.48 15.23 43.92
CA ALA A 7 -27.14 13.86 43.45
C ALA A 7 -27.77 13.55 42.05
N SER A 8 -28.95 14.12 41.77
CA SER A 8 -29.66 13.89 40.49
C SER A 8 -28.97 14.62 39.33
N TYR A 9 -28.32 15.77 39.56
CA TYR A 9 -27.58 16.54 38.55
C TYR A 9 -26.28 15.82 38.12
N TYR A 10 -25.58 15.18 39.05
CA TYR A 10 -24.34 14.45 38.75
C TYR A 10 -24.57 13.10 38.04
N ILE A 11 -25.72 12.49 38.14
CA ILE A 11 -26.05 11.23 37.45
C ILE A 11 -26.42 11.50 35.99
N GLY A 12 -27.02 12.66 35.66
CA GLY A 12 -27.41 13.03 34.31
C GLY A 12 -26.26 13.38 33.36
N THR A 13 -25.08 13.75 33.86
CA THR A 13 -23.94 14.19 33.03
C THR A 13 -22.97 13.08 32.62
N ARG A 14 -23.18 11.86 33.10
CA ARG A 14 -22.28 10.72 32.82
C ARG A 14 -22.61 9.92 31.56
N HIS A 15 -23.60 10.31 30.75
CA HIS A 15 -24.11 9.44 29.67
C HIS A 15 -24.04 10.00 28.26
N ASN A 16 -23.05 10.88 27.97
CA ASN A 16 -22.79 11.26 26.60
C ASN A 16 -21.28 11.17 26.30
N GLN A 17 -20.69 9.99 26.45
CA GLN A 17 -19.47 9.69 25.73
C GLN A 17 -19.88 9.52 24.25
N PRO A 18 -19.34 10.31 23.31
CA PRO A 18 -19.58 10.04 21.90
C PRO A 18 -19.07 8.63 21.62
N LYS A 19 -19.99 7.72 21.25
CA LYS A 19 -19.60 6.42 20.70
C LYS A 19 -18.59 6.73 19.60
N SER A 20 -17.32 6.31 19.79
CA SER A 20 -16.33 6.33 18.74
C SER A 20 -16.97 5.69 17.51
N ALA A 21 -17.31 6.50 16.52
CA ALA A 21 -17.89 5.99 15.28
C ALA A 21 -16.88 4.99 14.73
N ALA A 22 -17.31 3.75 14.53
CA ALA A 22 -16.47 2.73 13.93
C ALA A 22 -15.95 3.25 12.59
N LEU A 23 -14.63 3.22 12.40
CA LEU A 23 -14.01 3.68 11.18
C LEU A 23 -14.54 2.83 10.01
N ALA A 24 -15.22 3.45 9.06
CA ALA A 24 -15.62 2.79 7.83
C ALA A 24 -14.42 2.71 6.88
N TYR A 25 -14.42 1.68 6.02
CA TYR A 25 -13.36 1.48 5.02
C TYR A 25 -13.96 1.47 3.62
N PHE A 26 -13.24 2.08 2.69
CA PHE A 26 -13.43 1.92 1.26
C PHE A 26 -12.47 0.85 0.76
N GLU A 27 -12.98 -0.08 -0.02
CA GLU A 27 -12.20 -1.19 -0.57
C GLU A 27 -12.46 -1.30 -2.05
N THR A 28 -11.38 -1.42 -2.83
CA THR A 28 -11.41 -1.66 -4.27
C THR A 28 -10.64 -2.93 -4.55
N THR A 29 -11.33 -3.95 -5.04
CA THR A 29 -10.73 -5.20 -5.49
C THR A 29 -10.77 -5.25 -7.01
N THR A 30 -9.60 -5.45 -7.62
CA THR A 30 -9.45 -5.62 -9.06
C THR A 30 -9.40 -7.12 -9.38
N PRO A 31 -10.33 -7.64 -10.21
CA PRO A 31 -10.30 -9.05 -10.59
C PRO A 31 -9.06 -9.40 -11.42
N MET A 32 -8.78 -10.69 -11.55
CA MET A 32 -7.74 -11.20 -12.46
C MET A 32 -8.00 -10.72 -13.89
N GLY A 33 -6.96 -10.43 -14.65
CA GLY A 33 -7.04 -9.96 -16.03
C GLY A 33 -7.49 -8.51 -16.20
N ALA A 34 -7.83 -7.80 -15.13
CA ALA A 34 -8.31 -6.42 -15.17
C ALA A 34 -7.32 -5.44 -14.51
N GLN A 35 -7.57 -4.16 -14.73
CA GLN A 35 -6.90 -3.05 -14.05
C GLN A 35 -7.96 -2.02 -13.63
N THR A 36 -7.76 -1.38 -12.49
CA THR A 36 -8.69 -0.37 -11.97
C THR A 36 -7.94 0.91 -11.64
N LYS A 37 -8.46 2.05 -12.11
CA LYS A 37 -7.97 3.37 -11.74
C LYS A 37 -8.81 3.92 -10.59
N VAL A 38 -8.16 4.31 -9.51
CA VAL A 38 -8.79 4.91 -8.32
C VAL A 38 -8.24 6.32 -8.13
N VAL A 39 -9.13 7.30 -7.95
CA VAL A 39 -8.76 8.65 -7.54
C VAL A 39 -9.11 8.80 -6.06
N LEU A 40 -8.10 9.08 -5.25
CA LEU A 40 -8.25 9.22 -3.80
C LEU A 40 -8.75 10.63 -3.42
N PRO A 41 -9.29 10.83 -2.20
CA PRO A 41 -9.79 12.14 -1.77
C PRO A 41 -8.77 13.28 -1.76
N ASP A 42 -7.47 12.98 -1.74
CA ASP A 42 -6.36 13.96 -1.83
C ASP A 42 -5.91 14.23 -3.28
N GLN A 43 -6.67 13.76 -4.28
CA GLN A 43 -6.39 13.82 -5.71
C GLN A 43 -5.20 12.96 -6.15
N SER A 44 -4.65 12.12 -5.28
CA SER A 44 -3.69 11.09 -5.68
C SER A 44 -4.37 10.06 -6.57
N VAL A 45 -3.63 9.54 -7.55
CA VAL A 45 -4.15 8.54 -8.49
C VAL A 45 -3.43 7.22 -8.26
N VAL A 46 -4.21 6.14 -8.20
CA VAL A 46 -3.69 4.78 -8.02
C VAL A 46 -4.23 3.89 -9.14
N TRP A 47 -3.33 3.27 -9.89
CA TRP A 47 -3.69 2.17 -10.80
C TRP A 47 -3.46 0.86 -10.07
N VAL A 48 -4.50 0.07 -9.95
CA VAL A 48 -4.52 -1.21 -9.21
C VAL A 48 -4.50 -2.34 -10.21
N ASN A 49 -3.49 -3.19 -10.14
CA ASN A 49 -3.27 -4.30 -11.08
C ASN A 49 -4.17 -5.51 -10.77
N ALA A 50 -4.19 -6.49 -11.66
CA ALA A 50 -4.97 -7.72 -11.57
C ALA A 50 -4.76 -8.48 -10.25
N GLY A 51 -5.84 -8.99 -9.66
CA GLY A 51 -5.81 -9.75 -8.41
C GLY A 51 -5.38 -8.95 -7.19
N SER A 52 -5.55 -7.62 -7.21
CA SER A 52 -5.10 -6.73 -6.14
C SER A 52 -6.26 -6.08 -5.40
N THR A 53 -6.03 -5.75 -4.14
CA THR A 53 -6.98 -5.04 -3.27
C THR A 53 -6.33 -3.81 -2.67
N LEU A 54 -6.98 -2.66 -2.85
CA LEU A 54 -6.63 -1.37 -2.25
C LEU A 54 -7.69 -0.99 -1.23
N ARG A 55 -7.27 -0.59 -0.02
CA ARG A 55 -8.18 -0.25 1.06
C ARG A 55 -7.73 1.00 1.81
N TYR A 56 -8.67 1.90 2.17
CA TYR A 56 -8.39 3.08 2.99
C TYR A 56 -9.57 3.43 3.87
N GLY A 57 -9.31 4.12 4.99
CA GLY A 57 -10.34 4.52 5.96
C GLY A 57 -11.16 5.74 5.49
N SER A 58 -12.37 5.88 6.02
CA SER A 58 -13.22 7.06 5.80
C SER A 58 -12.63 8.36 6.36
N ASP A 59 -11.63 8.25 7.22
CA ASP A 59 -10.84 9.36 7.77
C ASP A 59 -9.62 9.73 6.92
N PHE A 60 -9.45 9.09 5.75
CA PHE A 60 -8.38 9.41 4.81
C PHE A 60 -8.36 10.91 4.47
N ASN A 61 -7.17 11.50 4.46
CA ASN A 61 -6.91 12.93 4.30
C ASN A 61 -7.38 13.83 5.46
N THR A 62 -8.20 13.37 6.36
CA THR A 62 -8.55 14.08 7.60
C THR A 62 -7.56 13.76 8.71
N ASN A 63 -7.32 12.47 8.97
CA ASN A 63 -6.47 11.97 10.05
C ASN A 63 -5.16 11.32 9.53
N GLY A 64 -4.76 11.68 8.31
CA GLY A 64 -3.58 11.14 7.63
C GLY A 64 -3.92 10.59 6.25
N ARG A 65 -2.88 10.25 5.47
CA ARG A 65 -3.02 9.67 4.14
C ARG A 65 -2.43 8.25 4.14
N SER A 66 -3.25 7.28 4.55
CA SER A 66 -2.79 5.88 4.64
C SER A 66 -3.71 4.96 3.86
N VAL A 67 -3.11 4.10 3.04
CA VAL A 67 -3.79 3.02 2.31
C VAL A 67 -3.16 1.67 2.64
N GLN A 68 -3.93 0.61 2.51
CA GLN A 68 -3.45 -0.77 2.60
C GLN A 68 -3.48 -1.38 1.20
N LEU A 69 -2.44 -2.11 0.84
CA LEU A 69 -2.30 -2.80 -0.44
C LEU A 69 -1.98 -4.28 -0.21
N ASP A 70 -2.79 -5.15 -0.82
CA ASP A 70 -2.45 -6.54 -1.11
C ASP A 70 -2.50 -6.72 -2.62
N GLY A 71 -1.36 -7.00 -3.24
CA GLY A 71 -1.25 -7.07 -4.69
C GLY A 71 -0.27 -6.06 -5.26
N GLU A 72 -0.53 -5.57 -6.47
CA GLU A 72 0.32 -4.61 -7.17
C GLU A 72 -0.45 -3.35 -7.55
N ALA A 73 0.18 -2.20 -7.31
CA ALA A 73 -0.36 -0.91 -7.73
C ALA A 73 0.74 0.09 -8.05
N TYR A 74 0.45 0.95 -9.02
CA TYR A 74 1.22 2.15 -9.32
C TYR A 74 0.56 3.37 -8.71
N PHE A 75 1.34 4.20 -8.06
CA PHE A 75 0.90 5.37 -7.31
C PHE A 75 1.47 6.64 -7.92
N GLU A 76 0.62 7.61 -8.18
CA GLU A 76 0.98 9.01 -8.44
C GLU A 76 0.42 9.85 -7.30
N ILE A 77 1.29 10.19 -6.34
CA ILE A 77 0.86 10.84 -5.10
C ILE A 77 1.01 12.34 -5.21
N THR A 78 -0.10 13.03 -4.94
CA THR A 78 -0.14 14.49 -4.83
C THR A 78 0.80 14.97 -3.73
N ARG A 79 1.65 15.96 -4.07
CA ARG A 79 2.68 16.45 -3.15
C ARG A 79 2.04 17.18 -1.97
N ASP A 80 2.36 16.73 -0.78
CA ASP A 80 2.06 17.39 0.49
C ASP A 80 3.16 17.05 1.50
N SER A 81 3.98 18.04 1.84
CA SER A 81 5.11 17.87 2.77
C SER A 81 4.68 17.81 4.24
N LEU A 82 3.48 18.26 4.56
CA LEU A 82 2.95 18.30 5.93
C LEU A 82 2.21 17.01 6.29
N LYS A 83 1.62 16.34 5.28
CA LYS A 83 0.86 15.10 5.46
C LYS A 83 1.49 14.00 4.62
N PRO A 84 2.42 13.19 5.16
CA PRO A 84 2.98 12.04 4.45
C PRO A 84 1.90 11.07 3.99
N PHE A 85 2.08 10.49 2.78
CA PHE A 85 1.27 9.39 2.30
C PHE A 85 1.95 8.06 2.64
N ILE A 86 1.20 7.09 3.15
CA ILE A 86 1.74 5.81 3.62
C ILE A 86 1.00 4.68 2.91
N VAL A 87 1.74 3.85 2.15
CA VAL A 87 1.24 2.56 1.66
C VAL A 87 1.66 1.48 2.64
N LYS A 88 0.69 0.80 3.22
CA LYS A 88 0.90 -0.32 4.13
C LYS A 88 0.70 -1.63 3.38
N SER A 89 1.75 -2.42 3.24
CA SER A 89 1.65 -3.81 2.83
C SER A 89 1.74 -4.73 4.05
N LYS A 90 1.72 -6.05 3.83
CA LYS A 90 1.80 -7.02 4.94
C LYS A 90 3.11 -6.88 5.75
N ARG A 91 4.22 -6.53 5.11
CA ARG A 91 5.57 -6.52 5.71
C ARG A 91 6.29 -5.17 5.65
N LEU A 92 5.86 -4.26 4.79
CA LEU A 92 6.51 -2.98 4.56
C LEU A 92 5.52 -1.84 4.72
N ASP A 93 6.00 -0.74 5.30
CA ASP A 93 5.39 0.57 5.26
C ASP A 93 6.20 1.46 4.32
N ILE A 94 5.55 2.02 3.31
CA ILE A 94 6.17 2.86 2.28
C ILE A 94 5.67 4.29 2.47
N LYS A 95 6.57 5.21 2.84
CA LYS A 95 6.26 6.60 3.16
C LYS A 95 6.78 7.54 2.09
N VAL A 96 5.90 8.42 1.58
CA VAL A 96 6.22 9.40 0.54
C VAL A 96 5.58 10.76 0.83
N LEU A 97 6.06 11.82 0.15
CA LEU A 97 5.53 13.20 0.27
C LEU A 97 4.94 13.71 -1.04
N GLY A 98 5.17 13.06 -2.16
CA GLY A 98 4.76 13.47 -3.51
C GLY A 98 5.67 12.78 -4.52
N THR A 99 5.28 11.58 -4.97
CA THR A 99 6.18 10.60 -5.55
C THR A 99 5.39 9.71 -6.49
N SER A 100 6.03 9.27 -7.58
CA SER A 100 5.49 8.25 -8.48
C SER A 100 6.29 6.96 -8.29
N PHE A 101 5.63 5.86 -7.96
CA PHE A 101 6.29 4.58 -7.64
C PHE A 101 5.34 3.39 -7.81
N ASN A 102 5.91 2.21 -8.05
CA ASN A 102 5.19 0.94 -8.11
C ASN A 102 5.46 0.11 -6.85
N VAL A 103 4.43 -0.55 -6.34
CA VAL A 103 4.54 -1.53 -5.25
C VAL A 103 3.95 -2.84 -5.71
N LYS A 104 4.74 -3.93 -5.65
CA LYS A 104 4.29 -5.29 -5.92
C LYS A 104 4.41 -6.11 -4.62
N ALA A 105 3.28 -6.39 -3.99
CA ALA A 105 3.20 -6.94 -2.63
C ALA A 105 2.14 -8.04 -2.50
N TYR A 106 1.99 -8.91 -3.52
CA TYR A 106 1.07 -10.06 -3.45
C TYR A 106 1.46 -11.00 -2.31
N GLY A 107 0.47 -11.43 -1.51
CA GLY A 107 0.69 -12.30 -0.36
C GLY A 107 1.41 -13.62 -0.72
N MET A 108 1.11 -14.20 -1.89
CA MET A 108 1.65 -15.48 -2.38
C MET A 108 3.02 -15.36 -3.07
N ASP A 109 3.52 -14.16 -3.33
CA ASP A 109 4.83 -13.97 -3.95
C ASP A 109 5.95 -14.05 -2.91
N GLU A 110 7.14 -14.48 -3.32
CA GLU A 110 8.31 -14.60 -2.43
C GLU A 110 8.87 -13.25 -2.00
N THR A 111 8.72 -12.25 -2.86
CA THR A 111 9.21 -10.90 -2.60
C THR A 111 8.10 -9.88 -2.45
N THR A 112 8.42 -8.77 -1.82
CA THR A 112 7.70 -7.50 -1.93
C THR A 112 8.67 -6.51 -2.56
N ASP A 113 8.27 -5.94 -3.70
CA ASP A 113 9.11 -5.05 -4.48
C ASP A 113 8.53 -3.62 -4.46
N VAL A 114 9.42 -2.63 -4.30
CA VAL A 114 9.10 -1.20 -4.39
C VAL A 114 10.03 -0.57 -5.41
N THR A 115 9.48 -0.04 -6.51
CA THR A 115 10.24 0.59 -7.59
C THR A 115 9.91 2.07 -7.66
N LEU A 116 10.92 2.92 -7.56
CA LEU A 116 10.75 4.37 -7.59
C LEU A 116 10.94 4.92 -9.00
N VAL A 117 9.91 5.63 -9.49
CA VAL A 117 9.91 6.33 -10.78
C VAL A 117 10.38 7.77 -10.63
N SER A 118 9.77 8.54 -9.72
CA SER A 118 10.13 9.94 -9.48
C SER A 118 9.92 10.33 -8.02
N GLY A 119 10.71 11.27 -7.51
CA GLY A 119 10.62 11.77 -6.15
C GLY A 119 11.53 11.01 -5.17
N LYS A 120 11.02 10.71 -3.98
CA LYS A 120 11.73 9.99 -2.92
C LYS A 120 10.77 9.06 -2.17
N VAL A 121 11.22 7.84 -1.88
CA VAL A 121 10.48 6.85 -1.09
C VAL A 121 11.32 6.48 0.13
N ASN A 122 10.69 6.43 1.29
CA ASN A 122 11.25 5.82 2.49
C ASN A 122 10.49 4.51 2.77
N VAL A 123 11.22 3.41 2.90
CA VAL A 123 10.65 2.07 3.16
C VAL A 123 11.10 1.60 4.53
N SER A 124 10.14 1.26 5.38
CA SER A 124 10.35 0.70 6.72
C SER A 124 9.81 -0.73 6.77
N LEU A 125 10.51 -1.63 7.47
CA LEU A 125 10.01 -2.97 7.77
C LEU A 125 9.09 -2.89 8.99
N ARG A 126 7.94 -3.60 8.94
CA ARG A 126 6.96 -3.63 10.04
C ARG A 126 7.35 -4.57 11.18
N ASP A 127 8.23 -5.51 10.94
CA ASP A 127 8.66 -6.48 11.95
C ASP A 127 9.89 -6.00 12.71
N GLU A 128 9.80 -5.98 14.04
CA GLU A 128 10.89 -5.62 14.96
C GLU A 128 12.12 -6.55 14.86
N VAL A 129 11.98 -7.73 14.26
CA VAL A 129 13.04 -8.74 14.15
C VAL A 129 14.06 -8.41 13.04
N ALA A 130 13.68 -7.59 12.06
CA ALA A 130 14.59 -7.16 11.02
C ALA A 130 15.20 -5.81 11.39
N HIS A 131 16.39 -5.80 11.98
CA HIS A 131 17.19 -4.60 12.28
C HIS A 131 17.68 -3.83 11.04
N ALA A 132 17.01 -3.99 9.89
CA ALA A 132 17.24 -3.16 8.72
C ALA A 132 16.53 -1.82 8.97
N GLY A 133 17.32 -0.78 9.24
CA GLY A 133 16.80 0.59 9.35
C GLY A 133 16.05 1.01 8.09
N ASP A 134 15.38 2.16 8.15
CA ASP A 134 14.67 2.75 7.02
C ASP A 134 15.56 2.85 5.78
N VAL A 135 15.06 2.37 4.64
CA VAL A 135 15.75 2.44 3.35
C VAL A 135 15.14 3.56 2.51
N THR A 136 15.96 4.52 2.11
CA THR A 136 15.55 5.58 1.20
C THR A 136 15.91 5.22 -0.24
N LEU A 137 14.91 5.27 -1.15
CA LEU A 137 15.10 5.07 -2.58
C LEU A 137 15.17 6.42 -3.32
N THR A 138 16.01 6.42 -4.36
CA THR A 138 16.08 7.45 -5.41
C THR A 138 15.53 6.91 -6.73
N PRO A 139 15.17 7.75 -7.72
CA PRO A 139 14.65 7.28 -9.01
C PRO A 139 15.49 6.18 -9.66
N ASN A 140 14.84 5.26 -10.37
CA ASN A 140 15.43 4.07 -10.98
C ASN A 140 16.08 3.09 -10.00
N ARG A 141 15.60 3.10 -8.74
CA ARG A 141 15.98 2.10 -7.74
C ARG A 141 14.78 1.23 -7.39
N LYS A 142 15.04 -0.08 -7.26
CA LYS A 142 14.10 -1.07 -6.78
C LYS A 142 14.61 -1.67 -5.47
N LEU A 143 13.75 -1.66 -4.45
CA LEU A 143 13.92 -2.44 -3.23
C LEU A 143 13.14 -3.74 -3.39
N SER A 144 13.80 -4.87 -3.17
CA SER A 144 13.19 -6.21 -3.08
C SER A 144 13.38 -6.76 -1.68
N PHE A 145 12.27 -7.00 -0.99
CA PHE A 145 12.24 -7.66 0.31
C PHE A 145 11.84 -9.12 0.15
N ASN A 146 12.74 -10.04 0.48
CA ASN A 146 12.44 -11.47 0.47
C ASN A 146 11.77 -11.89 1.78
N LYS A 147 10.55 -12.41 1.70
CA LYS A 147 9.69 -12.72 2.85
C LYS A 147 10.13 -13.94 3.64
N GLN A 148 10.89 -14.86 3.01
CA GLN A 148 11.38 -16.09 3.66
C GLN A 148 12.67 -15.81 4.44
N THR A 149 13.59 -15.06 3.82
CA THR A 149 14.92 -14.81 4.39
C THR A 149 15.02 -13.50 5.16
N ASN A 150 13.96 -12.65 5.13
CA ASN A 150 13.92 -11.29 5.67
C ASN A 150 15.03 -10.38 5.14
N LYS A 151 15.59 -10.69 3.97
CA LYS A 151 16.66 -9.90 3.36
C LYS A 151 16.10 -8.79 2.47
N VAL A 152 16.72 -7.62 2.56
CA VAL A 152 16.48 -6.48 1.68
C VAL A 152 17.61 -6.39 0.67
N ARG A 153 17.27 -6.21 -0.61
CA ARG A 153 18.20 -5.92 -1.71
C ARG A 153 17.73 -4.64 -2.39
N VAL A 154 18.66 -3.73 -2.66
CA VAL A 154 18.41 -2.56 -3.50
C VAL A 154 19.23 -2.69 -4.76
N SER A 155 18.59 -2.54 -5.93
CA SER A 155 19.21 -2.62 -7.25
C SER A 155 18.82 -1.44 -8.11
N GLU A 156 19.64 -1.14 -9.11
CA GLU A 156 19.31 -0.20 -10.17
C GLU A 156 18.49 -0.90 -11.24
N VAL A 157 17.45 -0.24 -11.74
CA VAL A 157 16.51 -0.78 -12.73
C VAL A 157 16.03 0.35 -13.66
N ASP A 158 15.54 0.02 -14.85
CA ASP A 158 14.67 0.94 -15.57
C ASP A 158 13.29 0.90 -14.91
N ALA A 159 12.91 1.99 -14.23
CA ALA A 159 11.64 2.05 -13.52
C ALA A 159 10.42 1.90 -14.45
N LYS A 160 10.57 2.15 -15.76
CA LYS A 160 9.51 1.93 -16.77
C LYS A 160 9.16 0.46 -16.92
N ASP A 161 10.11 -0.44 -16.68
CA ASP A 161 9.84 -1.88 -16.77
C ASP A 161 8.83 -2.35 -15.70
N ALA A 162 8.85 -1.73 -14.53
CA ALA A 162 7.87 -2.00 -13.47
C ALA A 162 6.47 -1.46 -13.80
N LEU A 163 6.32 -0.64 -14.84
CA LEU A 163 5.04 -0.06 -15.28
C LEU A 163 4.50 -0.76 -16.54
N SER A 164 5.22 -1.71 -17.13
CA SER A 164 4.85 -2.38 -18.38
C SER A 164 3.47 -3.06 -18.30
N TRP A 165 3.04 -3.46 -17.10
CA TRP A 165 1.72 -4.04 -16.91
C TRP A 165 0.57 -3.04 -17.21
N MET A 166 0.81 -1.71 -17.10
CA MET A 166 -0.21 -0.67 -17.34
C MET A 166 -0.57 -0.53 -18.82
N ASP A 167 0.37 -0.76 -19.72
CA ASP A 167 0.14 -0.72 -21.17
C ASP A 167 -0.18 -2.11 -21.76
N GLY A 168 -0.37 -3.08 -20.89
CA GLY A 168 -0.70 -4.45 -21.28
C GLY A 168 0.49 -5.31 -21.67
N SER A 169 1.72 -4.81 -21.61
CA SER A 169 2.93 -5.62 -21.80
C SER A 169 3.37 -6.30 -20.49
N LEU A 170 4.25 -7.27 -20.59
CA LEU A 170 4.95 -7.87 -19.45
C LEU A 170 6.43 -7.90 -19.78
N LYS A 171 7.23 -7.31 -18.93
CA LYS A 171 8.69 -7.37 -19.03
C LYS A 171 9.24 -8.18 -17.87
N PHE A 172 10.02 -9.19 -18.21
CA PHE A 172 10.65 -10.08 -17.25
C PHE A 172 12.16 -9.91 -17.33
N SER A 173 12.78 -9.54 -16.22
CA SER A 173 14.23 -9.40 -16.12
C SER A 173 14.70 -10.09 -14.85
N GLU A 174 15.57 -11.09 -15.00
CA GLU A 174 16.21 -11.82 -13.88
C GLU A 174 15.22 -12.34 -12.80
N GLN A 175 14.02 -12.78 -13.22
CA GLN A 175 12.99 -13.28 -12.31
C GLN A 175 12.97 -14.81 -12.32
N PRO A 176 12.69 -15.46 -11.18
CA PRO A 176 12.41 -16.90 -11.13
C PRO A 176 11.21 -17.26 -11.99
N PHE A 177 11.27 -18.40 -12.68
CA PHE A 177 10.20 -18.88 -13.56
C PHE A 177 8.82 -18.91 -12.86
N MET A 178 8.76 -19.32 -11.59
CA MET A 178 7.51 -19.34 -10.82
C MET A 178 6.90 -17.96 -10.61
N SER A 179 7.71 -16.91 -10.54
CA SER A 179 7.22 -15.53 -10.46
C SER A 179 6.60 -15.10 -11.79
N ILE A 180 7.25 -15.45 -12.90
CA ILE A 180 6.73 -15.20 -14.26
C ILE A 180 5.40 -15.92 -14.48
N ALA A 181 5.30 -17.20 -14.09
CA ALA A 181 4.08 -17.99 -14.21
C ALA A 181 2.90 -17.35 -13.46
N LYS A 182 3.14 -16.87 -12.23
CA LYS A 182 2.13 -16.15 -11.43
C LYS A 182 1.69 -14.83 -12.08
N ASP A 183 2.60 -14.08 -12.69
CA ASP A 183 2.28 -12.82 -13.38
C ASP A 183 1.42 -13.10 -14.63
N LEU A 184 1.73 -14.16 -15.39
CA LEU A 184 0.94 -14.60 -16.52
C LEU A 184 -0.45 -15.10 -16.09
N GLU A 185 -0.54 -15.86 -15.00
CA GLU A 185 -1.80 -16.32 -14.45
C GLU A 185 -2.71 -15.14 -14.05
N ARG A 186 -2.16 -14.15 -13.33
CA ARG A 186 -2.90 -12.94 -12.93
C ARG A 186 -3.44 -12.16 -14.13
N LYS A 187 -2.64 -12.05 -15.19
CA LYS A 187 -3.01 -11.26 -16.38
C LYS A 187 -3.96 -11.98 -17.31
N PHE A 188 -3.78 -13.27 -17.54
CA PHE A 188 -4.49 -14.01 -18.60
C PHE A 188 -5.54 -14.98 -18.08
N LEU A 189 -5.79 -15.04 -16.76
CA LEU A 189 -6.75 -15.99 -16.16
C LEU A 189 -6.43 -17.46 -16.51
N SER A 190 -5.18 -17.74 -16.90
CA SER A 190 -4.77 -19.06 -17.35
C SER A 190 -4.09 -19.80 -16.19
N LEU A 191 -4.69 -20.93 -15.77
CA LEU A 191 -4.02 -21.87 -14.86
C LEU A 191 -2.86 -22.51 -15.61
N ILE A 192 -1.63 -22.11 -15.32
CA ILE A 192 -0.45 -22.78 -15.84
C ILE A 192 -0.18 -23.96 -14.90
N HIS A 193 -0.68 -25.15 -15.28
CA HIS A 193 -0.29 -26.39 -14.64
C HIS A 193 1.10 -26.80 -15.12
N ILE A 194 2.07 -26.70 -14.23
CA ILE A 194 3.41 -27.26 -14.42
C ILE A 194 3.50 -28.58 -13.69
#